data_15142dffae3441239364fc8859adbdaa
#
_entry.id   15142dffae3441239364fc8859adbdaa
#
_cell.length_a   1.000
_cell.length_b   1.000
_cell.length_c   1.000
_cell.angle_alpha   90.00
_cell.angle_beta   90.00
_cell.angle_gamma   90.00
#
_symmetry.space_group_name_H-M   'P 1'
#
loop_
_entity.id
_entity.type
_entity.pdbx_description
1 polymer ?
#
loop_
_entity_poly.entity_id
_entity_poly.type
_entity_poly.pdbx_seq_one_letter_code
_entity_poly.pdbx_strand_id
1 'polypeptide(L)'
;MISRFKKFAIKQSINHPLRTLIITLIITIIMGSGLRYFIIEDDMMKMIPKTIKTRIVWDEVKDEFGNTEMVFVAFGNDKINLFNSKSISDLWDFTSQLELLPEVEDVRSLTNLNKMENEDGFLLIDDLVNSRDLSQVQIQEIEDYLNKNLDQRKRVISSKDDYFNIVVIPDKDVADRDAVAKIVETANKLLNDYEIHFGGPSYLIGVVGDLVRDDALFLIRIGLLIMVIILLASLRTFSGVMMVLFVIVLSLVGMMGSMGWIRGLTGSDRFVFSIMNTSMPIILMTIANSDSVHFLTKFFKKLS
;
A
#
# COMPACT_ATOMS: atom_id res chain seq x y z
N MET A 1 -3.90 -40.04 -21.38
CA MET A 1 -2.74 -39.78 -20.52
C MET A 1 -3.15 -39.57 -19.04
N ILE A 2 -4.11 -38.69 -18.74
CA ILE A 2 -4.59 -38.37 -17.39
C ILE A 2 -5.08 -39.59 -16.59
N SER A 3 -5.80 -40.53 -17.20
CA SER A 3 -6.31 -41.73 -16.53
C SER A 3 -5.21 -42.70 -16.09
N ARG A 4 -4.12 -42.83 -16.86
CA ARG A 4 -2.97 -43.65 -16.49
C ARG A 4 -2.18 -43.02 -15.35
N PHE A 5 -2.01 -41.71 -15.36
CA PHE A 5 -1.32 -40.97 -14.29
C PHE A 5 -2.10 -41.08 -12.96
N LYS A 6 -3.43 -40.91 -12.98
CA LYS A 6 -4.28 -41.07 -11.79
C LYS A 6 -4.14 -42.48 -11.18
N LYS A 7 -4.23 -43.53 -12.01
CA LYS A 7 -4.07 -44.91 -11.54
C LYS A 7 -2.70 -45.18 -10.94
N PHE A 8 -1.64 -44.62 -11.57
CA PHE A 8 -0.28 -44.74 -11.06
C PHE A 8 -0.12 -44.03 -9.71
N ALA A 9 -0.57 -42.78 -9.60
CA ALA A 9 -0.49 -41.98 -8.37
C ALA A 9 -1.24 -42.68 -7.20
N ILE A 10 -2.45 -43.18 -7.44
CA ILE A 10 -3.22 -43.91 -6.44
C ILE A 10 -2.49 -45.21 -6.00
N LYS A 11 -1.98 -45.99 -6.95
CA LYS A 11 -1.23 -47.21 -6.66
C LYS A 11 0.02 -46.94 -5.85
N GLN A 12 0.75 -45.87 -6.21
CA GLN A 12 1.96 -45.45 -5.52
C GLN A 12 1.68 -44.98 -4.10
N SER A 13 0.60 -44.19 -3.89
CA SER A 13 0.21 -43.69 -2.57
C SER A 13 -0.20 -44.81 -1.63
N ILE A 14 -0.87 -45.86 -2.14
CA ILE A 14 -1.32 -47.02 -1.32
C ILE A 14 -0.13 -47.93 -1.02
N ASN A 15 0.68 -48.28 -2.00
CA ASN A 15 1.74 -49.26 -1.83
C ASN A 15 2.99 -48.69 -1.13
N HIS A 16 3.26 -47.41 -1.27
CA HIS A 16 4.44 -46.74 -0.71
C HIS A 16 4.10 -45.36 -0.09
N PRO A 17 3.31 -45.33 0.99
CA PRO A 17 2.81 -44.05 1.56
C PRO A 17 3.91 -43.13 2.02
N LEU A 18 4.97 -43.64 2.66
CA LEU A 18 6.11 -42.85 3.12
C LEU A 18 6.86 -42.19 1.96
N ARG A 19 7.07 -42.95 0.86
CA ARG A 19 7.73 -42.40 -0.33
C ARG A 19 6.90 -41.25 -0.96
N THR A 20 5.59 -41.43 -1.06
CA THR A 20 4.69 -40.43 -1.59
C THR A 20 4.71 -39.17 -0.71
N LEU A 21 4.68 -39.31 0.61
CA LEU A 21 4.74 -38.22 1.55
C LEU A 21 6.08 -37.44 1.42
N ILE A 22 7.21 -38.15 1.36
CA ILE A 22 8.53 -37.54 1.19
C ILE A 22 8.61 -36.79 -0.14
N ILE A 23 8.15 -37.38 -1.24
CA ILE A 23 8.15 -36.74 -2.56
C ILE A 23 7.29 -35.45 -2.53
N THR A 24 6.10 -35.52 -1.95
CA THR A 24 5.23 -34.33 -1.83
C THR A 24 5.88 -33.26 -0.99
N LEU A 25 6.52 -33.62 0.12
CA LEU A 25 7.21 -32.67 0.99
C LEU A 25 8.40 -32.01 0.25
N ILE A 26 9.19 -32.78 -0.48
CA ILE A 26 10.31 -32.25 -1.29
C ILE A 26 9.79 -31.27 -2.36
N ILE A 27 8.71 -31.64 -3.07
CA ILE A 27 8.12 -30.74 -4.07
C ILE A 27 7.63 -29.46 -3.41
N THR A 28 6.98 -29.55 -2.24
CA THR A 28 6.50 -28.35 -1.53
C THR A 28 7.64 -27.49 -1.02
N ILE A 29 8.76 -28.08 -0.56
CA ILE A 29 9.96 -27.32 -0.15
C ILE A 29 10.58 -26.63 -1.36
N ILE A 30 10.69 -27.31 -2.49
CA ILE A 30 11.19 -26.69 -3.73
C ILE A 30 10.28 -25.54 -4.17
N MET A 31 8.97 -25.74 -4.18
CA MET A 31 8.00 -24.71 -4.46
C MET A 31 8.10 -23.57 -3.45
N GLY A 32 8.13 -23.88 -2.15
CA GLY A 32 8.23 -22.91 -1.06
C GLY A 32 9.50 -22.08 -1.09
N SER A 33 10.60 -22.60 -1.62
CA SER A 33 11.84 -21.80 -1.81
C SER A 33 11.65 -20.61 -2.76
N GLY A 34 10.60 -20.62 -3.57
CA GLY A 34 10.19 -19.48 -4.42
C GLY A 34 9.65 -18.28 -3.63
N LEU A 35 9.27 -18.46 -2.35
CA LEU A 35 8.83 -17.36 -1.49
C LEU A 35 9.86 -16.21 -1.40
N ARG A 36 11.14 -16.51 -1.60
CA ARG A 36 12.21 -15.48 -1.66
C ARG A 36 12.03 -14.48 -2.81
N TYR A 37 11.30 -14.85 -3.85
CA TYR A 37 10.99 -14.00 -5.01
C TYR A 37 9.55 -13.49 -4.98
N PHE A 38 8.80 -13.81 -3.90
CA PHE A 38 7.42 -13.40 -3.74
C PHE A 38 7.38 -11.92 -3.36
N ILE A 39 6.60 -11.14 -4.11
CA ILE A 39 6.37 -9.72 -3.85
C ILE A 39 4.88 -9.49 -3.80
N ILE A 40 4.49 -8.59 -2.91
CA ILE A 40 3.15 -8.03 -2.85
C ILE A 40 3.21 -6.69 -3.58
N GLU A 41 2.39 -6.54 -4.61
CA GLU A 41 2.28 -5.29 -5.37
C GLU A 41 1.00 -4.58 -4.97
N ASP A 42 1.16 -3.43 -4.35
CA ASP A 42 0.04 -2.63 -3.84
C ASP A 42 -0.37 -1.51 -4.83
N ASP A 43 0.43 -1.24 -5.86
CA ASP A 43 0.16 -0.24 -6.87
C ASP A 43 -0.91 -0.73 -7.86
N MET A 44 -2.10 -0.12 -7.79
CA MET A 44 -3.22 -0.45 -8.68
C MET A 44 -2.90 -0.18 -10.15
N MET A 45 -2.09 0.82 -10.46
CA MET A 45 -1.73 1.17 -11.84
C MET A 45 -0.81 0.13 -12.46
N LYS A 46 0.08 -0.49 -11.66
CA LYS A 46 0.93 -1.59 -12.14
C LYS A 46 0.15 -2.87 -12.44
N MET A 47 -1.07 -3.01 -11.90
CA MET A 47 -1.96 -4.14 -12.23
C MET A 47 -2.53 -4.05 -13.63
N ILE A 48 -2.59 -2.86 -14.23
CA ILE A 48 -3.07 -2.65 -15.59
C ILE A 48 -1.98 -3.12 -16.57
N PRO A 49 -2.29 -4.05 -17.50
CA PRO A 49 -1.28 -4.52 -18.46
C PRO A 49 -0.67 -3.36 -19.26
N LYS A 50 0.66 -3.35 -19.38
CA LYS A 50 1.43 -2.34 -20.13
C LYS A 50 1.07 -2.24 -21.62
N THR A 51 0.27 -3.20 -22.13
CA THR A 51 -0.21 -3.22 -23.53
C THR A 51 -1.48 -2.39 -23.74
N ILE A 52 -2.16 -1.95 -22.67
CA ILE A 52 -3.38 -1.17 -22.77
C ILE A 52 -3.02 0.29 -23.09
N LYS A 53 -3.66 0.87 -24.11
CA LYS A 53 -3.38 2.22 -24.60
C LYS A 53 -3.45 3.29 -23.49
N THR A 54 -4.43 3.19 -22.60
CA THR A 54 -4.57 4.12 -21.48
C THR A 54 -3.35 4.06 -20.53
N ARG A 55 -2.80 2.85 -20.30
CA ARG A 55 -1.60 2.68 -19.49
C ARG A 55 -0.36 3.25 -20.16
N ILE A 56 -0.21 3.05 -21.47
CA ILE A 56 0.92 3.61 -22.24
C ILE A 56 0.90 5.14 -22.15
N VAL A 57 -0.26 5.76 -22.43
CA VAL A 57 -0.41 7.22 -22.34
C VAL A 57 -0.15 7.74 -20.92
N TRP A 58 -0.60 6.99 -19.89
CA TRP A 58 -0.33 7.36 -18.50
C TRP A 58 1.16 7.33 -18.16
N ASP A 59 1.84 6.26 -18.56
CA ASP A 59 3.29 6.13 -18.34
C ASP A 59 4.05 7.24 -19.10
N GLU A 60 3.67 7.55 -20.36
CA GLU A 60 4.23 8.65 -21.14
C GLU A 60 4.04 10.04 -20.46
N VAL A 61 2.83 10.32 -19.96
CA VAL A 61 2.54 11.56 -19.23
C VAL A 61 3.38 11.67 -17.95
N LYS A 62 3.50 10.57 -17.20
CA LYS A 62 4.29 10.51 -15.98
C LYS A 62 5.79 10.71 -16.27
N ASP A 63 6.28 10.17 -17.38
CA ASP A 63 7.69 10.33 -17.78
C ASP A 63 8.00 11.75 -18.28
N GLU A 64 7.05 12.40 -18.97
CA GLU A 64 7.24 13.74 -19.56
C GLU A 64 7.00 14.88 -18.56
N PHE A 65 6.00 14.75 -17.69
CA PHE A 65 5.55 15.81 -16.79
C PHE A 65 5.87 15.56 -15.30
N GLY A 66 6.56 14.48 -14.97
CA GLY A 66 6.80 14.06 -13.58
C GLY A 66 5.58 13.37 -12.96
N ASN A 67 5.60 13.17 -11.65
CA ASN A 67 4.48 12.54 -10.95
C ASN A 67 3.27 13.50 -10.93
N THR A 68 2.15 13.07 -11.52
CA THR A 68 0.88 13.82 -11.50
C THR A 68 0.05 13.50 -10.26
N GLU A 69 0.46 12.52 -9.49
CA GLU A 69 -0.18 12.13 -8.24
C GLU A 69 0.42 12.94 -7.10
N MET A 70 -0.42 13.38 -6.17
CA MET A 70 -0.01 14.28 -5.10
C MET A 70 -0.60 13.88 -3.76
N VAL A 71 0.10 14.26 -2.70
CA VAL A 71 -0.36 14.18 -1.32
C VAL A 71 -0.72 15.60 -0.85
N PHE A 72 -1.95 15.76 -0.40
CA PHE A 72 -2.38 16.98 0.29
C PHE A 72 -2.16 16.80 1.78
N VAL A 73 -1.50 17.76 2.39
CA VAL A 73 -1.34 17.85 3.84
C VAL A 73 -1.99 19.15 4.29
N ALA A 74 -2.98 19.05 5.16
CA ALA A 74 -3.58 20.20 5.80
C ALA A 74 -3.30 20.15 7.29
N PHE A 75 -2.75 21.22 7.87
CA PHE A 75 -2.57 21.31 9.30
C PHE A 75 -3.00 22.65 9.85
N GLY A 76 -3.56 22.64 11.02
CA GLY A 76 -4.12 23.83 11.67
C GLY A 76 -4.95 23.47 12.90
N ASN A 77 -5.79 24.37 13.32
CA ASN A 77 -6.76 24.15 14.38
C ASN A 77 -7.75 25.32 14.39
N ASP A 78 -9.03 25.05 14.61
CA ASP A 78 -10.11 26.06 14.72
C ASP A 78 -9.83 27.18 15.75
N LYS A 79 -8.89 26.97 16.67
CA LYS A 79 -8.57 27.87 17.79
C LYS A 79 -7.30 28.69 17.58
N ILE A 80 -6.53 28.39 16.55
CA ILE A 80 -5.22 29.00 16.29
C ILE A 80 -5.35 29.95 15.11
N ASN A 81 -4.95 31.20 15.28
CA ASN A 81 -4.75 32.09 14.15
C ASN A 81 -3.52 31.62 13.37
N LEU A 82 -3.66 31.26 12.10
CA LEU A 82 -2.57 30.81 11.24
C LEU A 82 -1.53 31.90 10.97
N PHE A 83 -1.97 33.16 10.90
CA PHE A 83 -1.10 34.31 10.63
C PHE A 83 -0.41 34.79 11.92
N ASN A 84 0.45 33.94 12.46
CA ASN A 84 1.35 34.25 13.57
C ASN A 84 2.77 33.68 13.28
N SER A 85 3.76 34.25 13.97
CA SER A 85 5.17 33.88 13.75
C SER A 85 5.44 32.38 13.96
N LYS A 86 4.82 31.77 14.99
CA LYS A 86 5.02 30.34 15.28
C LYS A 86 4.47 29.46 14.15
N SER A 87 3.23 29.66 13.75
CA SER A 87 2.59 28.82 12.72
C SER A 87 3.29 28.90 11.37
N ILE A 88 3.79 30.09 10.98
CA ILE A 88 4.54 30.26 9.72
C ILE A 88 5.94 29.66 9.84
N SER A 89 6.59 29.77 11.01
CA SER A 89 7.88 29.13 11.29
C SER A 89 7.77 27.60 11.26
N ASP A 90 6.70 27.03 11.86
CA ASP A 90 6.44 25.59 11.84
C ASP A 90 6.15 25.10 10.39
N LEU A 91 5.41 25.90 9.61
CA LEU A 91 5.18 25.63 8.19
C LEU A 91 6.49 25.67 7.39
N TRP A 92 7.36 26.64 7.66
CA TRP A 92 8.67 26.73 7.02
C TRP A 92 9.54 25.50 7.32
N ASP A 93 9.62 25.13 8.60
CA ASP A 93 10.40 23.96 9.01
C ASP A 93 9.86 22.67 8.40
N PHE A 94 8.53 22.52 8.34
CA PHE A 94 7.91 21.37 7.72
C PHE A 94 8.13 21.33 6.20
N THR A 95 7.92 22.43 5.49
CA THR A 95 8.16 22.51 4.05
C THR A 95 9.62 22.19 3.72
N SER A 96 10.58 22.83 4.43
CA SER A 96 12.00 22.61 4.21
C SER A 96 12.43 21.14 4.51
N GLN A 97 11.83 20.50 5.51
CA GLN A 97 12.12 19.09 5.81
C GLN A 97 11.54 18.17 4.73
N LEU A 98 10.37 18.48 4.17
CA LEU A 98 9.80 17.71 3.06
C LEU A 98 10.65 17.81 1.78
N GLU A 99 11.16 19.01 1.47
CA GLU A 99 12.04 19.24 0.30
C GLU A 99 13.38 18.50 0.39
N LEU A 100 13.81 18.13 1.61
CA LEU A 100 15.04 17.36 1.84
C LEU A 100 14.82 15.84 1.74
N LEU A 101 13.57 15.38 1.66
CA LEU A 101 13.28 13.95 1.55
C LEU A 101 13.56 13.45 0.12
N PRO A 102 14.35 12.38 -0.03
CA PRO A 102 14.61 11.80 -1.36
C PRO A 102 13.36 11.17 -2.00
N GLU A 103 12.30 10.94 -1.21
CA GLU A 103 11.02 10.42 -1.66
C GLU A 103 10.08 11.52 -2.21
N VAL A 104 10.49 12.79 -2.19
CA VAL A 104 9.68 13.94 -2.59
C VAL A 104 10.35 14.65 -3.75
N GLU A 105 9.59 14.88 -4.84
CA GLU A 105 10.05 15.63 -6.03
C GLU A 105 9.83 17.12 -5.89
N ASP A 106 8.66 17.54 -5.38
CA ASP A 106 8.29 18.96 -5.25
C ASP A 106 7.34 19.18 -4.07
N VAL A 107 7.44 20.35 -3.45
CA VAL A 107 6.54 20.77 -2.36
C VAL A 107 6.00 22.15 -2.69
N ARG A 108 4.69 22.33 -2.57
CA ARG A 108 4.01 23.60 -2.76
C ARG A 108 3.28 24.01 -1.50
N SER A 109 3.73 25.09 -0.91
CA SER A 109 3.18 25.64 0.33
C SER A 109 3.16 27.17 0.28
N LEU A 110 2.69 27.79 1.33
CA LEU A 110 2.76 29.26 1.46
C LEU A 110 4.22 29.76 1.48
N THR A 111 5.15 28.98 2.04
CA THR A 111 6.54 29.41 2.26
C THR A 111 7.39 29.40 0.99
N ASN A 112 6.97 28.69 -0.06
CA ASN A 112 7.62 28.71 -1.37
C ASN A 112 6.72 29.25 -2.48
N LEU A 113 5.68 30.04 -2.09
CA LEU A 113 4.80 30.72 -3.02
C LEU A 113 5.47 32.00 -3.52
N ASN A 114 5.49 32.20 -4.84
CA ASN A 114 6.03 33.41 -5.45
C ASN A 114 4.98 34.53 -5.46
N LYS A 115 5.42 35.72 -5.04
CA LYS A 115 4.70 36.97 -5.20
C LYS A 115 4.96 37.50 -6.61
N MET A 116 3.89 37.83 -7.33
CA MET A 116 3.98 38.41 -8.66
C MET A 116 3.43 39.83 -8.61
N GLU A 117 4.29 40.84 -8.88
CA GLU A 117 3.91 42.24 -8.93
C GLU A 117 4.32 42.86 -10.26
N ASN A 118 3.48 43.77 -10.73
CA ASN A 118 3.82 44.57 -11.94
C ASN A 118 4.29 45.93 -11.49
N GLU A 119 5.57 46.20 -11.65
CA GLU A 119 6.20 47.49 -11.36
C GLU A 119 6.75 48.09 -12.67
N ASP A 120 6.26 49.26 -13.07
CA ASP A 120 6.67 49.99 -14.26
C ASP A 120 6.67 49.18 -15.57
N GLY A 121 5.77 48.21 -15.71
CA GLY A 121 5.66 47.34 -16.89
C GLY A 121 6.57 46.10 -16.85
N PHE A 122 7.30 45.88 -15.78
CA PHE A 122 8.09 44.69 -15.52
C PHE A 122 7.38 43.79 -14.52
N LEU A 123 7.38 42.47 -14.80
CA LEU A 123 6.89 41.46 -13.86
C LEU A 123 8.01 41.13 -12.88
N LEU A 124 7.84 41.53 -11.63
CA LEU A 124 8.72 41.14 -10.53
C LEU A 124 8.17 39.85 -9.91
N ILE A 125 9.05 38.87 -9.75
CA ILE A 125 8.76 37.59 -9.12
C ILE A 125 9.72 37.46 -7.94
N ASP A 126 9.17 37.50 -6.72
CA ASP A 126 9.91 37.35 -5.48
C ASP A 126 9.23 36.32 -4.60
N ASP A 127 9.95 35.71 -3.66
CA ASP A 127 9.37 34.85 -2.67
C ASP A 127 8.43 35.59 -1.73
N LEU A 128 7.21 35.09 -1.51
CA LEU A 128 6.25 35.72 -0.61
C LEU A 128 6.72 35.65 0.85
N VAL A 129 7.40 34.57 1.20
CA VAL A 129 7.99 34.32 2.52
C VAL A 129 9.49 34.19 2.37
N ASN A 130 10.25 35.19 2.84
CA ASN A 130 11.71 35.30 2.59
C ASN A 130 12.56 34.70 3.70
N SER A 131 12.00 34.38 4.85
CA SER A 131 12.73 33.85 6.01
C SER A 131 11.81 33.09 6.96
N ARG A 132 12.43 32.23 7.77
CA ARG A 132 11.74 31.45 8.78
C ARG A 132 11.08 32.30 9.86
N ASP A 133 11.83 33.30 10.36
CA ASP A 133 11.40 34.17 11.44
C ASP A 133 10.91 35.50 10.89
N LEU A 134 9.59 35.71 10.90
CA LEU A 134 8.93 36.90 10.38
C LEU A 134 8.49 37.81 11.50
N SER A 135 8.62 39.11 11.27
CA SER A 135 8.01 40.15 12.11
C SER A 135 6.50 40.22 11.87
N GLN A 136 5.76 40.75 12.84
CA GLN A 136 4.32 40.91 12.71
C GLN A 136 3.88 41.76 11.50
N VAL A 137 4.73 42.73 11.11
CA VAL A 137 4.49 43.56 9.94
C VAL A 137 4.59 42.76 8.63
N GLN A 138 5.60 41.92 8.50
CA GLN A 138 5.74 41.04 7.33
C GLN A 138 4.61 40.01 7.23
N ILE A 139 4.16 39.47 8.36
CA ILE A 139 3.00 38.55 8.41
C ILE A 139 1.75 39.25 7.89
N GLN A 140 1.53 40.50 8.32
CA GLN A 140 0.39 41.29 7.85
C GLN A 140 0.49 41.58 6.33
N GLU A 141 1.67 41.87 5.81
CA GLU A 141 1.87 42.05 4.39
C GLU A 141 1.58 40.80 3.56
N ILE A 142 1.95 39.61 4.07
CA ILE A 142 1.61 38.32 3.47
C ILE A 142 0.11 38.10 3.46
N GLU A 143 -0.57 38.37 4.58
CA GLU A 143 -2.02 38.25 4.68
C GLU A 143 -2.75 39.19 3.72
N ASP A 144 -2.31 40.45 3.64
CA ASP A 144 -2.85 41.46 2.73
C ASP A 144 -2.64 41.10 1.26
N TYR A 145 -1.49 40.54 0.91
CA TYR A 145 -1.20 40.03 -0.43
C TYR A 145 -2.14 38.88 -0.81
N LEU A 146 -2.31 37.91 0.07
CA LEU A 146 -3.22 36.78 -0.15
C LEU A 146 -4.68 37.21 -0.23
N ASN A 147 -5.09 38.21 0.52
CA ASN A 147 -6.44 38.77 0.46
C ASN A 147 -6.72 39.48 -0.89
N LYS A 148 -5.69 40.02 -1.53
CA LYS A 148 -5.78 40.60 -2.88
C LYS A 148 -5.74 39.53 -3.97
N ASN A 149 -5.10 38.37 -3.70
CA ASN A 149 -4.85 37.28 -4.65
C ASN A 149 -5.60 36.01 -4.23
N LEU A 150 -6.92 36.04 -4.29
CA LEU A 150 -7.80 34.96 -3.78
C LEU A 150 -7.54 33.58 -4.41
N ASP A 151 -7.07 33.51 -5.65
CA ASP A 151 -6.75 32.23 -6.30
C ASP A 151 -5.50 31.58 -5.71
N GLN A 152 -4.50 32.38 -5.34
CA GLN A 152 -3.32 31.89 -4.64
C GLN A 152 -3.65 31.54 -3.19
N ARG A 153 -4.45 32.38 -2.51
CA ARG A 153 -4.92 32.10 -1.14
C ARG A 153 -5.59 30.74 -1.01
N LYS A 154 -6.54 30.42 -1.90
CA LYS A 154 -7.27 29.13 -1.89
C LYS A 154 -6.39 27.90 -2.06
N ARG A 155 -5.20 28.07 -2.62
CA ARG A 155 -4.26 26.94 -2.81
C ARG A 155 -3.50 26.61 -1.53
N VAL A 156 -3.22 27.59 -0.70
CA VAL A 156 -2.33 27.49 0.45
C VAL A 156 -3.03 27.59 1.81
N ILE A 157 -4.28 28.07 1.83
CA ILE A 157 -5.08 28.24 3.05
C ILE A 157 -6.52 27.76 2.81
N SER A 158 -7.11 27.15 3.83
CA SER A 158 -8.51 26.74 3.83
C SER A 158 -9.47 27.92 3.75
N SER A 159 -10.71 27.68 3.34
CA SER A 159 -11.72 28.74 3.19
C SER A 159 -12.15 29.39 4.51
N LYS A 160 -11.86 28.75 5.65
CA LYS A 160 -12.17 29.26 7.00
C LYS A 160 -10.95 29.86 7.70
N ASP A 161 -9.80 29.86 7.04
CA ASP A 161 -8.54 30.34 7.60
C ASP A 161 -8.05 29.57 8.84
N ASP A 162 -8.42 28.30 8.93
CA ASP A 162 -8.13 27.40 10.05
C ASP A 162 -7.04 26.36 9.75
N TYR A 163 -6.72 26.14 8.45
CA TYR A 163 -5.67 25.18 8.03
C TYR A 163 -4.79 25.76 6.92
N PHE A 164 -3.48 25.52 7.03
CA PHE A 164 -2.57 25.60 5.89
C PHE A 164 -2.72 24.39 5.00
N ASN A 165 -2.67 24.58 3.69
CA ASN A 165 -2.67 23.52 2.70
C ASN A 165 -1.29 23.41 2.06
N ILE A 166 -0.74 22.20 2.04
CA ILE A 166 0.54 21.87 1.42
C ILE A 166 0.28 20.77 0.41
N VAL A 167 0.84 20.92 -0.77
CA VAL A 167 0.80 19.91 -1.82
C VAL A 167 2.20 19.33 -1.95
N VAL A 168 2.32 18.03 -1.72
CA VAL A 168 3.57 17.29 -1.83
C VAL A 168 3.47 16.37 -3.04
N ILE A 169 4.42 16.46 -3.95
CA ILE A 169 4.54 15.61 -5.13
C ILE A 169 5.62 14.57 -4.83
N PRO A 170 5.24 13.29 -4.67
CA PRO A 170 6.20 12.22 -4.47
C PRO A 170 7.10 12.03 -5.69
N ASP A 171 8.34 11.56 -5.47
CA ASP A 171 9.22 11.17 -6.55
C ASP A 171 8.64 10.01 -7.35
N LYS A 172 8.70 10.08 -8.67
CA LYS A 172 8.11 9.10 -9.60
C LYS A 172 8.71 7.70 -9.49
N ASP A 173 9.96 7.60 -9.04
CA ASP A 173 10.71 6.35 -8.93
C ASP A 173 10.53 5.67 -7.56
N VAL A 174 9.87 6.36 -6.61
CA VAL A 174 9.56 5.87 -5.27
C VAL A 174 8.13 5.33 -5.22
N ALA A 175 7.92 4.27 -4.46
CA ALA A 175 6.58 3.75 -4.22
C ALA A 175 5.76 4.74 -3.36
N ASP A 176 4.51 5.00 -3.74
CA ASP A 176 3.61 5.91 -3.00
C ASP A 176 3.54 5.59 -1.51
N ARG A 177 3.54 4.31 -1.16
CA ARG A 177 3.55 3.85 0.23
C ARG A 177 4.74 4.38 1.03
N ASP A 178 5.94 4.30 0.46
CA ASP A 178 7.18 4.70 1.15
C ASP A 178 7.24 6.22 1.25
N ALA A 179 6.87 6.95 0.20
CA ALA A 179 6.77 8.40 0.19
C ALA A 179 5.73 8.89 1.22
N VAL A 180 4.52 8.33 1.20
CA VAL A 180 3.45 8.67 2.16
C VAL A 180 3.87 8.38 3.60
N ALA A 181 4.51 7.25 3.86
CA ALA A 181 4.99 6.91 5.20
C ALA A 181 5.97 7.97 5.72
N LYS A 182 6.90 8.45 4.89
CA LYS A 182 7.86 9.49 5.24
C LYS A 182 7.21 10.86 5.45
N ILE A 183 6.27 11.24 4.58
CA ILE A 183 5.52 12.49 4.72
C ILE A 183 4.73 12.51 6.03
N VAL A 184 4.01 11.41 6.34
CA VAL A 184 3.23 11.28 7.57
C VAL A 184 4.13 11.26 8.82
N GLU A 185 5.26 10.55 8.78
CA GLU A 185 6.25 10.54 9.86
C GLU A 185 6.77 11.95 10.15
N THR A 186 7.15 12.70 9.09
CA THR A 186 7.67 14.07 9.20
C THR A 186 6.63 15.02 9.74
N ALA A 187 5.38 14.94 9.25
CA ALA A 187 4.28 15.74 9.73
C ALA A 187 3.99 15.49 11.22
N ASN A 188 3.86 14.23 11.64
CA ASN A 188 3.60 13.89 13.03
C ASN A 188 4.73 14.31 13.98
N LYS A 189 5.97 14.39 13.48
CA LYS A 189 7.13 14.81 14.27
C LYS A 189 7.18 16.33 14.49
N LEU A 190 6.86 17.11 13.46
CA LEU A 190 7.03 18.56 13.47
C LEU A 190 5.75 19.32 13.83
N LEU A 191 4.59 18.74 13.52
CA LEU A 191 3.29 19.41 13.62
C LEU A 191 2.39 18.82 14.72
N ASN A 192 2.97 18.22 15.75
CA ASN A 192 2.22 17.54 16.82
C ASN A 192 1.29 18.44 17.66
N ASP A 193 1.51 19.76 17.60
CA ASP A 193 0.65 20.77 18.24
C ASP A 193 -0.62 21.12 17.44
N TYR A 194 -0.73 20.59 16.22
CA TYR A 194 -1.81 20.88 15.27
C TYR A 194 -2.65 19.65 14.97
N GLU A 195 -3.87 19.87 14.50
CA GLU A 195 -4.65 18.82 13.83
C GLU A 195 -4.12 18.68 12.40
N ILE A 196 -3.81 17.44 11.99
CA ILE A 196 -3.21 17.14 10.70
C ILE A 196 -4.17 16.26 9.89
N HIS A 197 -4.44 16.64 8.66
CA HIS A 197 -5.25 15.88 7.73
C HIS A 197 -4.46 15.60 6.47
N PHE A 198 -4.59 14.36 5.99
CA PHE A 198 -3.96 13.91 4.76
C PHE A 198 -5.01 13.54 3.72
N GLY A 199 -4.69 13.76 2.44
CA GLY A 199 -5.55 13.41 1.33
C GLY A 199 -4.77 13.33 0.01
N GLY A 200 -5.49 13.08 -1.07
CA GLY A 200 -4.91 13.01 -2.40
C GLY A 200 -4.74 11.56 -2.91
N PRO A 201 -4.54 11.41 -4.23
CA PRO A 201 -4.42 10.09 -4.86
C PRO A 201 -3.27 9.25 -4.29
N SER A 202 -2.05 9.81 -4.20
CA SER A 202 -0.89 9.08 -3.66
C SER A 202 -1.09 8.68 -2.20
N TYR A 203 -1.71 9.55 -1.38
CA TYR A 203 -2.02 9.21 0.00
C TYR A 203 -2.97 8.02 0.09
N LEU A 204 -4.05 8.02 -0.70
CA LEU A 204 -5.00 6.91 -0.73
C LEU A 204 -4.34 5.61 -1.18
N ILE A 205 -3.51 5.65 -2.23
CA ILE A 205 -2.79 4.48 -2.72
C ILE A 205 -1.85 3.94 -1.64
N GLY A 206 -1.07 4.81 -0.99
CA GLY A 206 -0.12 4.42 0.05
C GLY A 206 -0.77 3.81 1.29
N VAL A 207 -1.93 4.33 1.72
CA VAL A 207 -2.62 3.88 2.95
C VAL A 207 -3.54 2.70 2.70
N VAL A 208 -4.26 2.66 1.56
CA VAL A 208 -5.21 1.58 1.25
C VAL A 208 -4.52 0.22 1.19
N GLY A 209 -3.28 0.16 0.67
CA GLY A 209 -2.50 -1.07 0.62
C GLY A 209 -2.31 -1.69 2.01
N ASP A 210 -1.92 -0.89 2.99
CA ASP A 210 -1.71 -1.35 4.37
C ASP A 210 -3.04 -1.74 5.04
N LEU A 211 -4.09 -0.95 4.88
CA LEU A 211 -5.43 -1.27 5.42
C LEU A 211 -5.97 -2.59 4.87
N VAL A 212 -5.90 -2.78 3.55
CA VAL A 212 -6.34 -4.03 2.90
C VAL A 212 -5.53 -5.23 3.38
N ARG A 213 -4.22 -5.06 3.56
CA ARG A 213 -3.36 -6.12 4.09
C ARG A 213 -3.73 -6.51 5.52
N ASP A 214 -3.94 -5.55 6.40
CA ASP A 214 -4.30 -5.78 7.78
C ASP A 214 -5.68 -6.45 7.90
N ASP A 215 -6.66 -5.97 7.14
CA ASP A 215 -7.99 -6.59 7.04
C ASP A 215 -7.92 -8.01 6.49
N ALA A 216 -7.12 -8.25 5.45
CA ALA A 216 -6.94 -9.58 4.88
C ALA A 216 -6.31 -10.55 5.90
N LEU A 217 -5.29 -10.12 6.63
CA LEU A 217 -4.67 -10.92 7.69
C LEU A 217 -5.63 -11.20 8.84
N PHE A 218 -6.44 -10.23 9.23
CA PHE A 218 -7.48 -10.40 10.25
C PHE A 218 -8.53 -11.41 9.82
N LEU A 219 -9.07 -11.27 8.61
CA LEU A 219 -10.06 -12.18 8.04
C LEU A 219 -9.52 -13.62 7.88
N ILE A 220 -8.26 -13.78 7.47
CA ILE A 220 -7.60 -15.08 7.38
C ILE A 220 -7.49 -15.73 8.76
N ARG A 221 -7.11 -14.99 9.80
CA ARG A 221 -7.02 -15.50 11.17
C ARG A 221 -8.37 -15.96 11.69
N ILE A 222 -9.41 -15.14 11.53
CA ILE A 222 -10.78 -15.50 11.96
C ILE A 222 -11.31 -16.68 11.14
N GLY A 223 -11.13 -16.67 9.82
CA GLY A 223 -11.55 -17.77 8.96
C GLY A 223 -10.89 -19.10 9.34
N LEU A 224 -9.60 -19.07 9.66
CA LEU A 224 -8.85 -20.22 10.11
C LEU A 224 -9.36 -20.72 11.49
N LEU A 225 -9.64 -19.80 12.42
CA LEU A 225 -10.20 -20.16 13.74
C LEU A 225 -11.56 -20.84 13.60
N ILE A 226 -12.49 -20.26 12.84
CA ILE A 226 -13.81 -20.82 12.57
C ILE A 226 -13.67 -22.19 11.91
N MET A 227 -12.78 -22.30 10.93
CA MET A 227 -12.51 -23.56 10.24
C MET A 227 -12.03 -24.64 11.21
N VAL A 228 -11.09 -24.32 12.12
CA VAL A 228 -10.61 -25.27 13.14
C VAL A 228 -11.76 -25.76 14.06
N ILE A 229 -12.63 -24.84 14.49
CA ILE A 229 -13.79 -25.17 15.33
C ILE A 229 -14.73 -26.15 14.59
N ILE A 230 -15.06 -25.84 13.32
CA ILE A 230 -15.92 -26.68 12.49
C ILE A 230 -15.28 -28.08 12.26
N LEU A 231 -13.97 -28.11 11.99
CA LEU A 231 -13.22 -29.34 11.80
C LEU A 231 -13.21 -30.19 13.05
N LEU A 232 -12.99 -29.60 14.23
CA LEU A 232 -13.04 -30.33 15.51
C LEU A 232 -14.44 -30.92 15.77
N ALA A 233 -15.48 -30.14 15.51
CA ALA A 233 -16.86 -30.60 15.66
C ALA A 233 -17.20 -31.73 14.68
N SER A 234 -16.71 -31.67 13.44
CA SER A 234 -17.00 -32.63 12.37
C SER A 234 -16.17 -33.90 12.48
N LEU A 235 -14.87 -33.80 12.68
CA LEU A 235 -13.95 -34.97 12.70
C LEU A 235 -13.83 -35.60 14.08
N ARG A 236 -14.13 -34.84 15.15
CA ARG A 236 -14.04 -35.28 16.56
C ARG A 236 -12.67 -35.87 16.95
N THR A 237 -11.64 -35.61 16.17
CA THR A 237 -10.28 -36.10 16.39
C THR A 237 -9.28 -34.95 16.12
N PHE A 238 -8.44 -34.66 17.10
CA PHE A 238 -7.42 -33.64 16.99
C PHE A 238 -6.38 -33.93 15.87
N SER A 239 -6.01 -35.24 15.77
CA SER A 239 -5.08 -35.67 14.72
C SER A 239 -5.62 -35.44 13.31
N GLY A 240 -6.92 -35.63 13.07
CA GLY A 240 -7.56 -35.36 11.80
C GLY A 240 -7.53 -33.86 11.45
N VAL A 241 -7.79 -33.01 12.44
CA VAL A 241 -7.72 -31.55 12.25
C VAL A 241 -6.31 -31.10 11.90
N MET A 242 -5.30 -31.62 12.62
CA MET A 242 -3.89 -31.29 12.33
C MET A 242 -3.47 -31.73 10.92
N MET A 243 -3.95 -32.88 10.43
CA MET A 243 -3.70 -33.31 9.05
C MET A 243 -4.29 -32.36 8.04
N VAL A 244 -5.52 -31.88 8.24
CA VAL A 244 -6.17 -30.91 7.35
C VAL A 244 -5.40 -29.60 7.33
N LEU A 245 -5.07 -29.07 8.51
CA LEU A 245 -4.29 -27.83 8.62
C LEU A 245 -2.93 -27.93 7.93
N PHE A 246 -2.26 -29.07 8.09
CA PHE A 246 -0.97 -29.32 7.43
C PHE A 246 -1.10 -29.29 5.90
N VAL A 247 -2.13 -29.93 5.34
CA VAL A 247 -2.40 -29.89 3.89
C VAL A 247 -2.67 -28.48 3.42
N ILE A 248 -3.45 -27.68 4.18
CA ILE A 248 -3.76 -26.30 3.85
C ILE A 248 -2.49 -25.44 3.81
N VAL A 249 -1.65 -25.53 4.85
CA VAL A 249 -0.38 -24.79 4.92
C VAL A 249 0.54 -25.15 3.75
N LEU A 250 0.70 -26.46 3.46
CA LEU A 250 1.51 -26.90 2.32
C LEU A 250 0.96 -26.39 0.98
N SER A 251 -0.37 -26.33 0.84
CA SER A 251 -1.02 -25.82 -0.37
C SER A 251 -0.78 -24.31 -0.55
N LEU A 252 -0.89 -23.54 0.54
CA LEU A 252 -0.61 -22.09 0.52
C LEU A 252 0.86 -21.82 0.20
N VAL A 253 1.79 -22.52 0.86
CA VAL A 253 3.23 -22.40 0.59
C VAL A 253 3.54 -22.77 -0.86
N GLY A 254 2.93 -23.85 -1.36
CA GLY A 254 3.09 -24.26 -2.75
C GLY A 254 2.57 -23.23 -3.75
N MET A 255 1.41 -22.63 -3.49
CA MET A 255 0.81 -21.59 -4.34
C MET A 255 1.70 -20.33 -4.36
N MET A 256 1.97 -19.76 -3.19
CA MET A 256 2.75 -18.52 -3.08
C MET A 256 4.19 -18.70 -3.59
N GLY A 257 4.79 -19.85 -3.28
CA GLY A 257 6.12 -20.18 -3.75
C GLY A 257 6.18 -20.39 -5.27
N SER A 258 5.15 -20.98 -5.89
CA SER A 258 5.08 -21.11 -7.36
C SER A 258 4.96 -19.75 -8.05
N MET A 259 4.16 -18.82 -7.50
CA MET A 259 4.09 -17.45 -8.00
C MET A 259 5.45 -16.75 -7.93
N GLY A 260 6.17 -16.89 -6.81
CA GLY A 260 7.52 -16.37 -6.66
C GLY A 260 8.51 -16.96 -7.67
N TRP A 261 8.47 -18.29 -7.89
CA TRP A 261 9.33 -18.94 -8.90
C TRP A 261 9.06 -18.46 -10.31
N ILE A 262 7.77 -18.33 -10.71
CA ILE A 262 7.42 -17.83 -12.04
C ILE A 262 8.02 -16.44 -12.24
N ARG A 263 7.89 -15.55 -11.25
CA ARG A 263 8.48 -14.22 -11.29
C ARG A 263 10.01 -14.27 -11.35
N GLY A 264 10.64 -15.06 -10.48
CA GLY A 264 12.10 -15.17 -10.41
C GLY A 264 12.74 -15.72 -11.69
N LEU A 265 12.04 -16.61 -12.40
CA LEU A 265 12.52 -17.24 -13.65
C LEU A 265 12.19 -16.42 -14.90
N THR A 266 11.04 -15.77 -14.94
CA THR A 266 10.54 -15.07 -16.13
C THR A 266 10.77 -13.56 -16.10
N GLY A 267 11.08 -12.98 -14.95
CA GLY A 267 11.10 -11.54 -14.74
C GLY A 267 9.75 -10.86 -14.95
N SER A 268 8.67 -11.65 -15.05
CA SER A 268 7.34 -11.13 -15.37
C SER A 268 6.52 -10.83 -14.10
N ASP A 269 5.99 -9.64 -14.01
CA ASP A 269 5.11 -9.21 -12.93
C ASP A 269 3.64 -9.68 -13.09
N ARG A 270 3.35 -10.53 -14.09
CA ARG A 270 1.99 -11.06 -14.33
C ARG A 270 1.44 -11.92 -13.20
N PHE A 271 2.30 -12.53 -12.39
CA PHE A 271 1.95 -13.44 -11.30
C PHE A 271 2.37 -12.88 -9.95
N VAL A 272 2.42 -11.56 -9.82
CA VAL A 272 2.67 -10.89 -8.56
C VAL A 272 1.40 -10.95 -7.70
N PHE A 273 1.57 -11.13 -6.40
CA PHE A 273 0.46 -11.09 -5.47
C PHE A 273 0.01 -9.63 -5.30
N SER A 274 -1.24 -9.37 -5.60
CA SER A 274 -1.81 -8.02 -5.59
C SER A 274 -3.11 -7.98 -4.78
N ILE A 275 -3.63 -6.79 -4.54
CA ILE A 275 -4.93 -6.59 -3.89
C ILE A 275 -6.04 -7.42 -4.57
N MET A 276 -6.00 -7.55 -5.90
CA MET A 276 -6.99 -8.36 -6.65
C MET A 276 -6.89 -9.87 -6.33
N ASN A 277 -5.70 -10.34 -5.94
CA ASN A 277 -5.44 -11.76 -5.68
C ASN A 277 -5.55 -12.13 -4.19
N THR A 278 -5.90 -11.20 -3.30
CA THR A 278 -6.03 -11.45 -1.86
C THR A 278 -7.08 -12.49 -1.52
N SER A 279 -8.07 -12.72 -2.39
CA SER A 279 -9.07 -13.79 -2.26
C SER A 279 -8.52 -15.18 -2.56
N MET A 280 -7.42 -15.33 -3.31
CA MET A 280 -6.87 -16.64 -3.69
C MET A 280 -6.51 -17.55 -2.51
N PRO A 281 -5.81 -17.09 -1.46
CA PRO A 281 -5.55 -17.92 -0.27
C PRO A 281 -6.83 -18.44 0.39
N ILE A 282 -7.87 -17.61 0.47
CA ILE A 282 -9.15 -17.97 1.09
C ILE A 282 -9.86 -19.04 0.25
N ILE A 283 -9.90 -18.89 -1.06
CA ILE A 283 -10.48 -19.86 -1.98
C ILE A 283 -9.73 -21.20 -1.88
N LEU A 284 -8.39 -21.16 -1.92
CA LEU A 284 -7.56 -22.37 -1.82
C LEU A 284 -7.76 -23.09 -0.48
N MET A 285 -7.82 -22.31 0.62
CA MET A 285 -8.09 -22.83 1.97
C MET A 285 -9.45 -23.54 2.01
N THR A 286 -10.49 -22.96 1.41
CA THR A 286 -11.84 -23.53 1.37
C THR A 286 -11.87 -24.83 0.57
N ILE A 287 -11.21 -24.87 -0.60
CA ILE A 287 -11.14 -26.09 -1.44
C ILE A 287 -10.35 -27.19 -0.71
N ALA A 288 -9.16 -26.89 -0.19
CA ALA A 288 -8.32 -27.84 0.51
C ALA A 288 -9.01 -28.40 1.76
N ASN A 289 -9.76 -27.55 2.48
CA ASN A 289 -10.57 -27.97 3.62
C ASN A 289 -11.68 -28.92 3.20
N SER A 290 -12.49 -28.56 2.19
CA SER A 290 -13.60 -29.38 1.69
C SER A 290 -13.14 -30.78 1.26
N ASP A 291 -12.08 -30.83 0.46
CA ASP A 291 -11.53 -32.11 -0.04
C ASP A 291 -10.98 -32.98 1.09
N SER A 292 -10.24 -32.37 2.03
CA SER A 292 -9.64 -33.07 3.16
C SER A 292 -10.72 -33.64 4.11
N VAL A 293 -11.74 -32.85 4.43
CA VAL A 293 -12.87 -33.30 5.29
C VAL A 293 -13.62 -34.45 4.64
N HIS A 294 -13.93 -34.31 3.34
CA HIS A 294 -14.65 -35.35 2.62
C HIS A 294 -13.86 -36.68 2.59
N PHE A 295 -12.56 -36.60 2.36
CA PHE A 295 -11.67 -37.76 2.37
C PHE A 295 -11.60 -38.42 3.77
N LEU A 296 -11.32 -37.62 4.82
CA LEU A 296 -11.15 -38.12 6.17
C LEU A 296 -12.47 -38.69 6.76
N THR A 297 -13.60 -38.04 6.50
CA THR A 297 -14.91 -38.53 6.94
C THR A 297 -15.22 -39.89 6.33
N LYS A 298 -14.95 -40.12 5.05
CA LYS A 298 -15.10 -41.44 4.41
C LYS A 298 -14.11 -42.46 4.95
N PHE A 299 -12.89 -42.08 5.25
CA PHE A 299 -11.87 -42.91 5.81
C PHE A 299 -12.27 -43.40 7.21
N PHE A 300 -12.64 -42.51 8.12
CA PHE A 300 -13.07 -42.85 9.48
C PHE A 300 -14.35 -43.68 9.49
N LYS A 301 -15.32 -43.41 8.60
CA LYS A 301 -16.54 -44.22 8.48
C LYS A 301 -16.29 -45.67 8.03
N LYS A 302 -15.17 -45.95 7.35
CA LYS A 302 -14.77 -47.31 6.97
C LYS A 302 -13.99 -48.04 8.04
N LEU A 303 -13.44 -47.31 9.03
CA LEU A 303 -12.70 -47.89 10.16
C LEU A 303 -13.58 -48.16 11.37
N SER A 304 -14.74 -47.49 11.49
CA SER A 304 -15.78 -47.76 12.48
C SER A 304 -16.73 -48.86 11.96
#